data_2dec9bcf7763b1ed110b09c4b3f57ca2
#
_entry.id   2dec9bcf7763b1ed110b09c4b3f57ca2
#
_cell.length_a   1.000
_cell.length_b   1.000
_cell.length_c   1.000
_cell.angle_alpha   90.00
_cell.angle_beta   90.00
_cell.angle_gamma   90.00
#
_symmetry.space_group_name_H-M   'P 1'
#
loop_
_entity.id
_entity.type
_entity.pdbx_description
1 polymer ?
#
loop_
_entity_poly.entity_id
_entity_poly.type
_entity_poly.pdbx_seq_one_letter_code
_entity_poly.pdbx_strand_id
1 'polypeptide(L)'
;MNANVAAPGPVGGTERVPVVWRNRTVHIEYQWIAPERSDAPLVMFLHEGLGSVAMWKDFPRQLCDAGGLRGLVFSRPAYGRSTPRDADEVWGPDFMHQQAHEVVPAFLDALGVQEAAWLFGHSDGASIALLMAARWPQR
;
A
#
# COMPACT_ATOMS: atom_id res chain seq x y z
N MET A 1 -10.35 -4.41 18.29
CA MET A 1 -10.14 -3.85 18.22
C MET A 1 -9.73 -2.99 18.00
N ASN A 2 -9.43 -2.62 17.97
CA ASN A 2 -9.05 -1.89 17.92
C ASN A 2 -8.81 -0.88 17.66
N ALA A 3 -8.83 -0.84 17.65
CA ALA A 3 -8.95 0.12 17.64
C ALA A 3 -8.16 1.03 17.41
N ASN A 4 -7.75 1.01 17.40
CA ASN A 4 -6.96 1.75 17.32
C ASN A 4 -6.55 2.20 16.31
N VAL A 5 -7.02 2.11 15.89
CA VAL A 5 -6.71 2.68 14.91
C VAL A 5 -6.75 3.98 14.97
N ALA A 6 -6.13 4.30 15.60
CA ALA A 6 -5.93 5.51 15.84
C ALA A 6 -5.92 6.29 14.68
N ALA A 7 -6.50 7.24 14.75
CA ALA A 7 -6.40 8.21 13.80
C ALA A 7 -4.97 8.30 13.46
N PRO A 8 -4.68 8.24 12.26
CA PRO A 8 -3.38 8.47 11.84
C PRO A 8 -2.99 9.71 12.54
N GLY A 9 -2.01 9.58 13.22
CA GLY A 9 -1.46 10.71 13.80
C GLY A 9 -1.36 11.76 12.76
N PRO A 10 -1.02 12.87 13.18
CA PRO A 10 -0.76 13.96 12.28
C PRO A 10 0.25 13.48 11.28
N VAL A 11 0.32 14.19 10.27
CA VAL A 11 1.23 13.93 9.22
C VAL A 11 2.43 13.16 9.68
N GLY A 12 2.66 12.01 9.09
CA GLY A 12 3.82 11.20 9.38
C GLY A 12 3.60 10.02 10.28
N GLY A 13 2.46 9.92 10.92
CA GLY A 13 2.18 8.73 11.72
C GLY A 13 1.86 7.56 10.82
N THR A 14 2.73 6.55 10.79
CA THR A 14 2.50 5.34 10.03
C THR A 14 2.67 4.13 10.94
N GLU A 15 2.11 3.02 10.49
CA GLU A 15 2.24 1.73 11.14
C GLU A 15 2.99 0.78 10.22
N ARG A 16 3.34 -0.39 10.73
CA ARG A 16 4.01 -1.42 9.94
C ARG A 16 3.34 -2.75 10.23
N VAL A 17 3.23 -3.58 9.19
CA VAL A 17 2.65 -4.91 9.31
C VAL A 17 3.62 -5.93 8.73
N PRO A 18 3.82 -7.09 9.41
CA PRO A 18 4.69 -8.13 8.86
C PRO A 18 4.01 -8.89 7.73
N VAL A 19 4.77 -9.15 6.70
CA VAL A 19 4.33 -9.90 5.52
C VAL A 19 5.45 -10.86 5.15
N VAL A 20 5.11 -12.09 4.79
CA VAL A 20 6.11 -13.06 4.34
C VAL A 20 6.25 -12.93 2.82
N TRP A 21 7.48 -12.70 2.38
CA TRP A 21 7.81 -12.60 0.97
C TRP A 21 9.23 -13.12 0.75
N ARG A 22 9.41 -13.97 -0.25
CA ARG A 22 10.71 -14.60 -0.55
C ARG A 22 11.30 -15.32 0.66
N ASN A 23 10.45 -16.04 1.37
CA ASN A 23 10.84 -16.85 2.55
C ASN A 23 11.43 -16.02 3.69
N ARG A 24 11.10 -14.74 3.75
CA ARG A 24 11.51 -13.90 4.86
C ARG A 24 10.36 -12.97 5.24
N THR A 25 10.42 -12.47 6.46
CA THR A 25 9.44 -11.49 6.93
C THR A 25 9.90 -10.10 6.57
N VAL A 26 9.07 -9.36 5.85
CA VAL A 26 9.28 -7.94 5.60
C VAL A 26 8.18 -7.17 6.30
N HIS A 27 8.51 -6.02 6.82
CA HIS A 27 7.52 -5.15 7.47
C HIS A 27 7.18 -4.04 6.50
N ILE A 28 5.88 -3.89 6.22
CA ILE A 28 5.37 -2.92 5.25
C ILE A 28 4.83 -1.72 6.00
N GLU A 29 5.36 -0.55 5.69
CA GLU A 29 4.86 0.71 6.24
C GLU A 29 3.55 1.08 5.55
N TYR A 30 2.56 1.50 6.34
CA TYR A 30 1.27 1.89 5.78
C TYR A 30 0.58 2.95 6.63
N GLN A 31 -0.42 3.59 6.04
CA GLN A 31 -1.24 4.58 6.71
C GLN A 31 -2.65 4.52 6.15
N TRP A 32 -3.64 4.47 7.03
CA TRP A 32 -5.04 4.61 6.64
C TRP A 32 -5.40 6.08 6.56
N ILE A 33 -6.22 6.43 5.56
CA ILE A 33 -6.80 7.76 5.41
C ILE A 33 -8.30 7.64 5.64
N ALA A 34 -8.82 8.39 6.60
CA ALA A 34 -10.25 8.42 6.93
C ALA A 34 -10.84 7.02 7.16
N PRO A 35 -10.20 6.18 7.99
CA PRO A 35 -10.70 4.83 8.25
C PRO A 35 -12.08 4.81 8.90
N GLU A 36 -12.48 5.90 9.52
CA GLU A 36 -13.80 6.01 10.14
C GLU A 36 -14.94 6.02 9.11
N ARG A 37 -14.65 6.26 7.84
CA ARG A 37 -15.64 6.21 6.76
C ARG A 37 -15.87 4.77 6.34
N SER A 38 -16.45 3.98 7.23
CA SER A 38 -16.48 2.51 7.07
C SER A 38 -17.24 2.05 5.83
N ASP A 39 -18.21 2.82 5.38
CA ASP A 39 -19.01 2.46 4.19
C ASP A 39 -18.50 3.10 2.90
N ALA A 40 -17.43 3.89 3.00
CA ALA A 40 -16.88 4.56 1.82
C ALA A 40 -16.08 3.60 0.96
N PRO A 41 -16.04 3.81 -0.36
CA PRO A 41 -15.15 3.03 -1.20
C PRO A 41 -13.70 3.21 -0.78
N LEU A 42 -12.93 2.14 -0.95
CA LEU A 42 -11.51 2.14 -0.61
C LEU A 42 -10.67 2.47 -1.83
N VAL A 43 -9.70 3.35 -1.67
CA VAL A 43 -8.69 3.60 -2.69
C VAL A 43 -7.31 3.28 -2.13
N MET A 44 -6.53 2.51 -2.88
CA MET A 44 -5.16 2.14 -2.51
C MET A 44 -4.19 2.94 -3.37
N PHE A 45 -3.17 3.49 -2.74
CA PHE A 45 -2.19 4.34 -3.41
C PHE A 45 -0.88 3.58 -3.59
N LEU A 46 -0.44 3.45 -4.85
CA LEU A 46 0.77 2.73 -5.23
C LEU A 46 1.79 3.73 -5.76
N HIS A 47 2.88 3.91 -5.02
CA HIS A 47 3.85 4.98 -5.29
C HIS A 47 4.77 4.65 -6.46
N GLU A 48 5.46 5.68 -6.95
CA GLU A 48 6.42 5.57 -8.05
C GLU A 48 7.76 5.01 -7.55
N GLY A 49 8.73 4.89 -8.46
CA GLY A 49 9.99 4.18 -8.18
C GLY A 49 10.90 4.84 -7.16
N LEU A 50 10.65 6.07 -6.78
CA LEU A 50 11.39 6.77 -5.75
C LEU A 50 10.46 7.21 -4.61
N GLY A 51 9.30 6.62 -4.52
CA GLY A 51 8.26 7.06 -3.60
C GLY A 51 8.23 6.33 -2.28
N SER A 52 7.25 6.70 -1.47
CA SER A 52 6.97 6.11 -0.17
C SER A 52 5.67 6.72 0.34
N VAL A 53 5.21 6.29 1.51
CA VAL A 53 4.06 6.94 2.15
C VAL A 53 4.32 8.45 2.28
N ALA A 54 5.50 8.81 2.77
CA ALA A 54 5.82 10.22 3.02
C ALA A 54 5.86 11.07 1.75
N MET A 55 6.25 10.48 0.64
CA MET A 55 6.41 11.23 -0.61
C MET A 55 5.08 11.64 -1.24
N TRP A 56 3.98 10.98 -0.86
CA TRP A 56 2.66 11.41 -1.30
C TRP A 56 2.22 12.73 -0.67
N LYS A 57 2.82 13.08 0.49
CA LYS A 57 2.45 14.26 1.27
C LYS A 57 0.96 14.19 1.61
N ASP A 58 0.21 15.26 1.40
CA ASP A 58 -1.21 15.28 1.75
C ASP A 58 -2.14 14.97 0.57
N PHE A 59 -1.59 14.59 -0.58
CA PHE A 59 -2.43 14.29 -1.74
C PHE A 59 -3.45 13.18 -1.46
N PRO A 60 -3.08 12.05 -0.82
CA PRO A 60 -4.08 11.04 -0.52
C PRO A 60 -5.22 11.55 0.35
N ARG A 61 -4.91 12.38 1.34
CA ARG A 61 -5.94 12.99 2.19
C ARG A 61 -6.85 13.89 1.37
N GLN A 62 -6.27 14.72 0.52
CA GLN A 62 -7.06 15.63 -0.32
C GLN A 62 -7.97 14.87 -1.26
N LEU A 63 -7.46 13.83 -1.90
CA LEU A 63 -8.27 13.03 -2.81
C LEU A 63 -9.41 12.33 -2.08
N CYS A 64 -9.11 11.71 -0.95
CA CYS A 64 -10.12 10.99 -0.18
C CYS A 64 -11.20 11.94 0.35
N ASP A 65 -10.80 13.11 0.83
CA ASP A 65 -11.76 14.08 1.34
C ASP A 65 -12.66 14.62 0.21
N ALA A 66 -12.07 14.90 -0.96
CA ALA A 66 -12.83 15.41 -2.09
C ALA A 66 -13.85 14.38 -2.60
N GLY A 67 -13.50 13.11 -2.56
CA GLY A 67 -14.36 12.06 -3.09
C GLY A 67 -15.17 11.29 -2.05
N GLY A 68 -15.04 11.64 -0.78
CA GLY A 68 -15.71 10.87 0.28
C GLY A 68 -15.21 9.45 0.38
N LEU A 69 -13.91 9.23 0.18
CA LEU A 69 -13.30 7.91 0.11
C LEU A 69 -12.51 7.58 1.38
N ARG A 70 -12.24 6.29 1.57
CA ARG A 70 -11.19 5.85 2.50
C ARG A 70 -9.94 5.54 1.69
N GLY A 71 -8.78 5.73 2.30
CA GLY A 71 -7.53 5.46 1.61
C GLY A 71 -6.62 4.53 2.36
N LEU A 72 -5.80 3.80 1.61
CA LEU A 72 -4.72 2.99 2.14
C LEU A 72 -3.46 3.34 1.37
N VAL A 73 -2.49 3.91 2.07
CA VAL A 73 -1.21 4.31 1.50
C VAL A 73 -0.15 3.40 2.08
N PHE A 74 0.78 2.93 1.27
CA PHE A 74 1.83 2.04 1.79
C PHE A 74 3.12 2.26 1.02
N SER A 75 4.23 1.86 1.64
CA SER A 75 5.55 1.86 1.02
C SER A 75 5.90 0.41 0.67
N ARG A 76 6.22 0.16 -0.60
CA ARG A 76 6.63 -1.17 -1.03
C ARG A 76 7.90 -1.61 -0.27
N PRO A 77 8.22 -2.91 -0.23
CA PRO A 77 9.50 -3.36 0.33
C PRO A 77 10.66 -2.57 -0.25
N ALA A 78 11.60 -2.18 0.58
CA ALA A 78 12.78 -1.38 0.27
C ALA A 78 12.51 0.13 0.21
N TYR A 79 11.27 0.57 0.38
CA TYR A 79 10.93 1.99 0.32
C TYR A 79 10.43 2.49 1.67
N GLY A 80 10.58 3.78 1.90
CA GLY A 80 10.10 4.44 3.11
C GLY A 80 10.59 3.74 4.36
N ARG A 81 9.68 3.47 5.28
CA ARG A 81 9.99 2.78 6.52
C ARG A 81 9.71 1.27 6.44
N SER A 82 9.40 0.76 5.27
CA SER A 82 9.32 -0.68 5.04
C SER A 82 10.71 -1.30 5.13
N THR A 83 10.77 -2.62 5.32
CA THR A 83 12.05 -3.32 5.45
C THR A 83 12.96 -3.03 4.26
N PRO A 84 14.20 -2.61 4.50
CA PRO A 84 15.14 -2.34 3.41
C PRO A 84 15.50 -3.61 2.65
N ARG A 85 15.93 -3.43 1.41
CA ARG A 85 16.46 -4.52 0.62
C ARG A 85 17.84 -4.89 1.16
N ASP A 86 18.14 -6.19 1.24
CA ASP A 86 19.46 -6.64 1.62
C ASP A 86 20.48 -6.24 0.55
N ALA A 87 21.72 -6.02 0.96
CA ALA A 87 22.77 -5.54 0.06
C ALA A 87 23.04 -6.49 -1.11
N ASP A 88 22.86 -7.79 -0.87
CA ASP A 88 23.09 -8.82 -1.88
C ASP A 88 21.81 -9.27 -2.61
N GLU A 89 20.69 -8.67 -2.28
CA GLU A 89 19.42 -9.03 -2.89
C GLU A 89 19.30 -8.36 -4.25
N VAL A 90 19.06 -9.16 -5.28
CA VAL A 90 18.89 -8.67 -6.64
C VAL A 90 17.44 -8.86 -7.06
N TRP A 91 16.84 -7.79 -7.56
CA TRP A 91 15.50 -7.85 -8.11
C TRP A 91 15.60 -7.93 -9.63
N GLY A 92 14.94 -8.94 -10.19
CA GLY A 92 14.96 -9.18 -11.63
C GLY A 92 14.02 -8.25 -12.39
N PRO A 93 13.93 -8.44 -13.69
CA PRO A 93 13.05 -7.60 -14.53
C PRO A 93 11.57 -7.82 -14.26
N ASP A 94 11.22 -8.86 -13.53
CA ASP A 94 9.84 -9.18 -13.17
C ASP A 94 9.42 -8.60 -11.81
N PHE A 95 10.19 -7.64 -11.26
CA PHE A 95 9.93 -7.17 -9.89
C PHE A 95 8.53 -6.55 -9.75
N MET A 96 8.03 -5.86 -10.78
CA MET A 96 6.69 -5.28 -10.70
C MET A 96 5.61 -6.36 -10.69
N HIS A 97 5.82 -7.46 -11.41
CA HIS A 97 4.92 -8.61 -11.35
C HIS A 97 4.92 -9.22 -9.96
N GLN A 98 6.08 -9.34 -9.33
CA GLN A 98 6.18 -9.86 -7.97
C GLN A 98 5.45 -8.96 -6.98
N GLN A 99 5.61 -7.64 -7.12
CA GLN A 99 4.89 -6.71 -6.27
C GLN A 99 3.37 -6.88 -6.45
N ALA A 100 2.90 -6.92 -7.68
CA ALA A 100 1.48 -7.00 -7.99
C ALA A 100 0.86 -8.34 -7.57
N HIS A 101 1.57 -9.44 -7.77
CA HIS A 101 1.00 -10.77 -7.62
C HIS A 101 1.34 -11.44 -6.30
N GLU A 102 2.36 -10.99 -5.59
CA GLU A 102 2.82 -11.62 -4.35
C GLU A 102 2.76 -10.65 -3.17
N VAL A 103 3.42 -9.51 -3.27
CA VAL A 103 3.57 -8.61 -2.12
C VAL A 103 2.26 -7.93 -1.75
N VAL A 104 1.61 -7.28 -2.72
CA VAL A 104 0.39 -6.51 -2.43
C VAL A 104 -0.74 -7.42 -1.93
N PRO A 105 -1.00 -8.59 -2.56
CA PRO A 105 -2.01 -9.49 -2.02
C PRO A 105 -1.70 -9.94 -0.59
N ALA A 106 -0.46 -10.30 -0.30
CA ALA A 106 -0.07 -10.70 1.06
C ALA A 106 -0.21 -9.55 2.05
N PHE A 107 0.10 -8.32 1.62
CA PHE A 107 -0.08 -7.14 2.45
C PHE A 107 -1.57 -6.91 2.77
N LEU A 108 -2.43 -6.99 1.77
CA LEU A 108 -3.87 -6.83 1.98
C LEU A 108 -4.42 -7.92 2.90
N ASP A 109 -3.98 -9.15 2.72
CA ASP A 109 -4.38 -10.25 3.59
C ASP A 109 -3.93 -10.00 5.03
N ALA A 110 -2.71 -9.51 5.22
CA ALA A 110 -2.19 -9.22 6.54
C ALA A 110 -2.99 -8.13 7.25
N LEU A 111 -3.57 -7.20 6.51
CA LEU A 111 -4.43 -6.14 7.06
C LEU A 111 -5.89 -6.57 7.15
N GLY A 112 -6.25 -7.74 6.65
CA GLY A 112 -7.62 -8.21 6.64
C GLY A 112 -8.51 -7.49 5.64
N VAL A 113 -7.93 -6.89 4.60
CA VAL A 113 -8.68 -6.18 3.56
C VAL A 113 -9.18 -7.18 2.54
N GLN A 114 -10.50 -7.34 2.45
CA GLN A 114 -11.13 -8.29 1.52
C GLN A 114 -12.06 -7.61 0.52
N GLU A 115 -12.32 -6.33 0.71
CA GLU A 115 -13.21 -5.59 -0.17
C GLU A 115 -12.48 -5.16 -1.44
N ALA A 116 -13.24 -4.92 -2.50
CA ALA A 116 -12.69 -4.37 -3.72
C ALA A 116 -12.18 -2.96 -3.47
N ALA A 117 -11.09 -2.61 -4.15
CA ALA A 117 -10.48 -1.30 -3.98
C ALA A 117 -10.23 -0.66 -5.33
N TRP A 118 -10.34 0.67 -5.37
CA TRP A 118 -9.81 1.44 -6.46
C TRP A 118 -8.31 1.50 -6.32
N LEU A 119 -7.59 1.46 -7.43
CA LEU A 119 -6.14 1.52 -7.43
C LEU A 119 -5.71 2.85 -8.04
N PHE A 120 -4.95 3.63 -7.30
CA PHE A 120 -4.37 4.87 -7.77
C PHE A 120 -2.85 4.69 -7.83
N GLY A 121 -2.31 4.55 -9.02
CA GLY A 121 -0.89 4.28 -9.21
C GLY A 121 -0.18 5.39 -9.94
N HIS A 122 1.07 5.62 -9.59
CA HIS A 122 1.94 6.61 -10.22
C HIS A 122 3.20 5.91 -10.71
N SER A 123 3.50 6.02 -12.00
CA SER A 123 4.69 5.44 -12.65
C SER A 123 4.77 3.92 -12.40
N ASP A 124 5.81 3.42 -11.72
CA ASP A 124 5.91 2.01 -11.37
C ASP A 124 4.65 1.51 -10.66
N GLY A 125 4.09 2.34 -9.79
CA GLY A 125 2.86 2.00 -9.10
C GLY A 125 1.68 1.85 -10.05
N ALA A 126 1.64 2.63 -11.13
CA ALA A 126 0.59 2.50 -12.14
C ALA A 126 0.72 1.15 -12.87
N SER A 127 1.93 0.75 -13.20
CA SER A 127 2.16 -0.56 -13.84
C SER A 127 1.76 -1.70 -12.92
N ILE A 128 2.11 -1.59 -11.64
CA ILE A 128 1.72 -2.60 -10.64
C ILE A 128 0.19 -2.65 -10.54
N ALA A 129 -0.47 -1.49 -10.50
CA ALA A 129 -1.92 -1.43 -10.43
C ALA A 129 -2.58 -2.12 -11.63
N LEU A 130 -2.07 -1.89 -12.83
CA LEU A 130 -2.59 -2.54 -14.03
C LEU A 130 -2.41 -4.05 -13.98
N LEU A 131 -1.25 -4.52 -13.50
CA LEU A 131 -1.01 -5.97 -13.36
C LEU A 131 -1.97 -6.59 -12.34
N MET A 132 -2.24 -5.90 -11.24
CA MET A 132 -3.21 -6.36 -10.25
C MET A 132 -4.60 -6.43 -10.84
N ALA A 133 -5.04 -5.37 -11.51
CA ALA A 133 -6.38 -5.30 -12.08
C ALA A 133 -6.59 -6.37 -13.15
N ALA A 134 -5.56 -6.65 -13.94
CA ALA A 134 -5.65 -7.70 -14.96
C ALA A 134 -5.81 -9.08 -14.36
N ARG A 135 -5.15 -9.35 -13.22
CA ARG A 135 -5.19 -10.67 -12.61
C ARG A 135 -6.43 -10.85 -11.73
N TRP A 136 -6.86 -9.79 -11.05
CA TRP A 136 -8.00 -9.88 -10.14
C TRP A 136 -8.98 -8.73 -10.43
N PRO A 137 -9.69 -8.80 -11.56
CA PRO A 137 -10.54 -7.68 -11.98
C PRO A 137 -11.71 -7.41 -11.03
N GLN A 138 -11.95 -8.29 -10.06
CA GLN A 138 -13.08 -8.16 -9.13
C GLN A 138 -12.63 -7.72 -7.72
N ARG A 139 -11.34 -7.39 -7.54
CA ARG A 139 -10.82 -7.01 -6.24
C ARG A 139 -10.54 -5.54 -6.14
#